data_7a82607d3f65e9d539e7be41c3937273
#
_entry.id   7a82607d3f65e9d539e7be41c3937273
#
_cell.length_a   1.000
_cell.length_b   1.000
_cell.length_c   1.000
_cell.angle_alpha   90.00
_cell.angle_beta   90.00
_cell.angle_gamma   90.00
#
_symmetry.space_group_name_H-M   'P 1'
#
loop_
_entity.id
_entity.type
_entity.pdbx_description
1 polymer ?
#
loop_
_entity_poly.entity_id
_entity_poly.type
_entity_poly.pdbx_seq_one_letter_code
_entity_poly.pdbx_strand_id
1 'polypeptide(L)'
;VPPRRPATPPRGQVPPRPPQRGPQGQPPRRSPAPRRYASPPPPGANEETVVFAPVGKGGAATKEKPAPAPLGKGGVAIRTAGEILITLGLVVLLFMVYELYVTDLFSAGKQSEASDQLDGEWAHDRTLHPELIDGKAFARIHIPSFGVDYNFTIQEGTDEAALEVGPGHYKGTSLPGEPGNFAVAGHRVGKGAPFNDLDNLSSCDQIVIETSTDFYIYKVLPYDDEVENWAGTKGADPKCKGVSTLRDPNAEDGGAYSETFGRKVVLPSQGTAVNPVPYKDADTLPKAQQAALLTLTTCHPQFSARERLIITSVLTQQVPKNQVKDYGDLLSKIGEA
;
A
#
# COMPACT_ATOMS: atom_id res chain seq x y z
N VAL A 1 -36.56 57.41 -17.49
CA VAL A 1 -36.76 56.28 -18.44
C VAL A 1 -35.65 55.24 -18.14
N PRO A 2 -35.98 54.02 -17.66
CA PRO A 2 -34.96 53.03 -17.41
C PRO A 2 -34.57 52.29 -18.71
N PRO A 3 -33.33 51.80 -18.86
CA PRO A 3 -32.88 51.14 -20.06
C PRO A 3 -33.45 49.71 -20.17
N ARG A 4 -33.83 49.36 -21.42
CA ARG A 4 -34.40 48.05 -21.80
C ARG A 4 -33.37 46.94 -21.73
N ARG A 5 -33.79 45.80 -21.19
CA ARG A 5 -33.01 44.54 -21.21
C ARG A 5 -32.90 43.99 -22.63
N PRO A 6 -31.76 43.42 -23.02
CA PRO A 6 -31.64 42.72 -24.31
C PRO A 6 -32.40 41.37 -24.27
N ALA A 7 -32.99 41.04 -25.40
CA ALA A 7 -33.77 39.80 -25.60
C ALA A 7 -32.89 38.56 -25.71
N THR A 8 -33.37 37.47 -25.12
CA THR A 8 -32.76 36.14 -25.14
C THR A 8 -32.89 35.53 -26.56
N PRO A 9 -31.84 34.92 -27.14
CA PRO A 9 -31.96 34.22 -28.42
C PRO A 9 -32.71 32.86 -28.25
N PRO A 10 -33.37 32.34 -29.33
CA PRO A 10 -34.18 31.14 -29.28
C PRO A 10 -33.30 29.89 -29.15
N ARG A 11 -33.79 28.93 -28.33
CA ARG A 11 -33.21 27.57 -28.16
C ARG A 11 -33.14 26.88 -29.53
N GLY A 12 -31.93 26.56 -29.97
CA GLY A 12 -31.70 25.64 -31.08
C GLY A 12 -32.12 24.23 -30.69
N GLN A 13 -32.91 23.61 -31.57
CA GLN A 13 -33.33 22.21 -31.50
C GLN A 13 -32.13 21.33 -31.73
N VAL A 14 -31.86 20.43 -30.78
CA VAL A 14 -30.84 19.34 -30.88
C VAL A 14 -31.44 18.27 -31.74
N PRO A 15 -30.76 17.80 -32.83
CA PRO A 15 -31.22 16.68 -33.63
C PRO A 15 -31.15 15.35 -32.84
N PRO A 16 -32.08 14.39 -33.11
CA PRO A 16 -32.11 13.12 -32.39
C PRO A 16 -30.88 12.26 -32.71
N ARG A 17 -30.30 11.66 -31.68
CA ARG A 17 -29.21 10.69 -31.78
C ARG A 17 -29.67 9.43 -32.52
N PRO A 18 -28.86 8.86 -33.42
CA PRO A 18 -29.14 7.56 -33.98
C PRO A 18 -29.10 6.45 -32.94
N PRO A 19 -29.88 5.37 -33.06
CA PRO A 19 -29.92 4.28 -32.07
C PRO A 19 -28.58 3.55 -31.99
N GLN A 20 -28.04 3.47 -30.76
CA GLN A 20 -26.86 2.67 -30.46
C GLN A 20 -27.25 1.18 -30.58
N ARG A 21 -26.58 0.44 -31.47
CA ARG A 21 -26.64 -1.02 -31.46
C ARG A 21 -26.09 -1.56 -30.17
N GLY A 22 -26.89 -2.29 -29.42
CA GLY A 22 -26.49 -3.04 -28.24
C GLY A 22 -25.42 -4.09 -28.58
N PRO A 23 -24.59 -4.50 -27.63
CA PRO A 23 -23.59 -5.52 -27.86
C PRO A 23 -24.26 -6.85 -28.20
N GLN A 24 -23.92 -7.39 -29.36
CA GLN A 24 -24.31 -8.75 -29.75
C GLN A 24 -23.68 -9.74 -28.78
N GLY A 25 -24.52 -10.52 -28.12
CA GLY A 25 -24.10 -11.56 -27.19
C GLY A 25 -23.23 -12.59 -27.89
N GLN A 26 -22.04 -12.84 -27.39
CA GLN A 26 -21.24 -13.99 -27.74
C GLN A 26 -21.94 -15.26 -27.24
N PRO A 27 -21.96 -16.35 -28.02
CA PRO A 27 -22.51 -17.62 -27.56
C PRO A 27 -21.67 -18.16 -26.37
N PRO A 28 -22.32 -18.86 -25.40
CA PRO A 28 -21.62 -19.36 -24.23
C PRO A 28 -20.55 -20.38 -24.66
N ARG A 29 -19.33 -20.19 -24.20
CA ARG A 29 -18.25 -21.19 -24.36
C ARG A 29 -18.68 -22.45 -23.60
N ARG A 30 -18.82 -23.54 -24.37
CA ARG A 30 -19.05 -24.89 -23.83
C ARG A 30 -17.85 -25.26 -22.95
N SER A 31 -18.12 -25.55 -21.70
CA SER A 31 -17.17 -26.19 -20.78
C SER A 31 -16.77 -27.55 -21.34
N PRO A 32 -15.50 -27.94 -21.31
CA PRO A 32 -15.10 -29.31 -21.67
C PRO A 32 -15.70 -30.29 -20.67
N ALA A 33 -16.31 -31.35 -21.22
CA ALA A 33 -16.90 -32.44 -20.46
C ALA A 33 -15.82 -33.14 -19.60
N PRO A 34 -16.14 -33.61 -18.38
CA PRO A 34 -15.20 -34.35 -17.57
C PRO A 34 -14.78 -35.64 -18.27
N ARG A 35 -13.48 -35.87 -18.39
CA ARG A 35 -12.92 -37.13 -18.84
C ARG A 35 -13.38 -38.23 -17.88
N ARG A 36 -14.18 -39.16 -18.41
CA ARG A 36 -14.49 -40.40 -17.70
C ARG A 36 -13.21 -41.20 -17.58
N TYR A 37 -12.75 -41.42 -16.35
CA TYR A 37 -11.79 -42.44 -16.04
C TYR A 37 -12.42 -43.79 -16.33
N ALA A 38 -11.80 -44.57 -17.25
CA ALA A 38 -12.18 -45.92 -17.49
C ALA A 38 -11.75 -46.77 -16.26
N SER A 39 -12.70 -47.51 -15.70
CA SER A 39 -12.44 -48.45 -14.62
C SER A 39 -11.51 -49.54 -15.11
N PRO A 40 -10.61 -50.07 -14.25
CA PRO A 40 -9.76 -51.20 -14.59
C PRO A 40 -10.62 -52.47 -14.79
N PRO A 41 -10.25 -53.35 -15.74
CA PRO A 41 -10.97 -54.60 -15.95
C PRO A 41 -10.80 -55.58 -14.77
N PRO A 42 -11.77 -56.46 -14.53
CA PRO A 42 -11.71 -57.43 -13.41
C PRO A 42 -10.58 -58.47 -13.64
N PRO A 43 -10.00 -59.00 -12.57
CA PRO A 43 -8.99 -60.02 -12.69
C PRO A 43 -9.63 -61.38 -13.04
N GLY A 44 -9.18 -61.99 -14.13
CA GLY A 44 -9.47 -63.40 -14.44
C GLY A 44 -9.98 -63.62 -15.85
N ALA A 45 -9.12 -63.71 -16.84
CA ALA A 45 -9.34 -64.47 -18.08
C ALA A 45 -7.96 -64.77 -18.70
N ASN A 46 -7.53 -65.97 -18.53
CA ASN A 46 -6.70 -66.84 -19.39
C ASN A 46 -5.39 -66.25 -19.96
N GLU A 47 -4.30 -66.70 -19.40
CA GLU A 47 -2.99 -66.73 -20.05
C GLU A 47 -3.05 -67.59 -21.31
N GLU A 48 -3.18 -66.96 -22.49
CA GLU A 48 -2.73 -67.57 -23.74
C GLU A 48 -1.21 -67.35 -23.84
N THR A 49 -0.49 -68.42 -23.68
CA THR A 49 0.97 -68.51 -23.87
C THR A 49 1.25 -68.24 -25.37
N VAL A 50 1.65 -67.04 -25.71
CA VAL A 50 2.18 -66.72 -27.04
C VAL A 50 3.62 -67.26 -27.08
N VAL A 51 3.81 -68.41 -27.78
CA VAL A 51 5.14 -68.95 -28.10
C VAL A 51 5.75 -68.05 -29.18
N PHE A 52 6.72 -67.24 -28.80
CA PHE A 52 7.54 -66.49 -29.77
C PHE A 52 8.55 -67.47 -30.42
N ALA A 53 8.44 -67.58 -31.77
CA ALA A 53 9.49 -68.25 -32.54
C ALA A 53 10.81 -67.46 -32.45
N PRO A 54 11.98 -68.14 -32.46
CA PRO A 54 13.26 -67.49 -32.38
C PRO A 54 13.51 -66.70 -33.66
N VAL A 55 13.55 -65.35 -33.52
CA VAL A 55 13.99 -64.44 -34.57
C VAL A 55 15.48 -64.61 -34.79
N GLY A 56 15.84 -64.94 -35.98
CA GLY A 56 17.22 -65.14 -36.42
C GLY A 56 18.09 -63.92 -36.15
N LYS A 57 19.35 -64.18 -35.87
CA LYS A 57 20.44 -63.19 -35.63
C LYS A 57 20.60 -62.28 -36.87
N GLY A 58 19.87 -61.23 -36.92
CA GLY A 58 20.16 -60.06 -37.75
C GLY A 58 20.77 -59.00 -36.84
N GLY A 59 22.08 -58.88 -36.77
CA GLY A 59 22.78 -57.87 -36.00
C GLY A 59 22.54 -56.49 -36.53
N ALA A 60 21.55 -55.76 -35.97
CA ALA A 60 21.52 -54.32 -36.04
C ALA A 60 22.45 -53.81 -34.94
N ALA A 61 23.68 -53.41 -35.32
CA ALA A 61 24.59 -52.72 -34.44
C ALA A 61 23.91 -51.40 -34.00
N THR A 62 23.31 -51.40 -32.80
CA THR A 62 23.02 -50.17 -32.09
C THR A 62 24.33 -49.43 -31.91
N LYS A 63 24.51 -48.35 -32.66
CA LYS A 63 25.60 -47.40 -32.44
C LYS A 63 25.43 -46.87 -31.04
N GLU A 64 26.08 -47.46 -30.11
CA GLU A 64 26.26 -46.96 -28.74
C GLU A 64 26.88 -45.56 -28.87
N LYS A 65 26.15 -44.54 -28.40
CA LYS A 65 26.63 -43.14 -28.43
C LYS A 65 27.95 -43.13 -27.62
N PRO A 66 29.06 -42.72 -28.20
CA PRO A 66 30.33 -42.77 -27.47
C PRO A 66 30.18 -42.02 -26.16
N ALA A 67 30.61 -42.62 -25.05
CA ALA A 67 30.66 -41.96 -23.75
C ALA A 67 31.42 -40.63 -23.88
N PRO A 68 30.93 -39.53 -23.29
CA PRO A 68 31.61 -38.25 -23.39
C PRO A 68 33.05 -38.39 -22.85
N ALA A 69 34.01 -37.93 -23.62
CA ALA A 69 35.40 -37.95 -23.24
C ALA A 69 35.63 -37.27 -21.88
N PRO A 70 36.50 -37.76 -21.01
CA PRO A 70 36.78 -37.14 -19.73
C PRO A 70 37.24 -35.68 -19.93
N LEU A 71 36.60 -34.75 -19.26
CA LEU A 71 36.92 -33.34 -19.29
C LEU A 71 38.37 -33.15 -18.80
N GLY A 72 39.21 -32.49 -19.58
CA GLY A 72 40.54 -32.09 -19.13
C GLY A 72 40.43 -31.17 -17.88
N LYS A 73 41.54 -31.04 -17.14
CA LYS A 73 41.58 -30.27 -15.86
C LYS A 73 40.93 -28.86 -15.99
N GLY A 74 41.04 -28.18 -17.11
CA GLY A 74 40.37 -26.92 -17.38
C GLY A 74 38.85 -27.02 -17.51
N GLY A 75 38.35 -28.09 -18.15
CA GLY A 75 36.94 -28.36 -18.28
C GLY A 75 36.27 -28.68 -16.95
N VAL A 76 36.95 -29.42 -16.08
CA VAL A 76 36.49 -29.69 -14.71
C VAL A 76 36.41 -28.41 -13.90
N ALA A 77 37.42 -27.55 -13.95
CA ALA A 77 37.43 -26.25 -13.24
C ALA A 77 36.28 -25.32 -13.68
N ILE A 78 36.03 -25.24 -14.98
CA ILE A 78 34.89 -24.42 -15.52
C ILE A 78 33.55 -24.99 -15.06
N ARG A 79 33.40 -26.31 -15.11
CA ARG A 79 32.16 -26.97 -14.64
C ARG A 79 31.93 -26.75 -13.16
N THR A 80 32.95 -26.93 -12.30
CA THR A 80 32.84 -26.70 -10.86
C THR A 80 32.54 -25.23 -10.55
N ALA A 81 33.17 -24.27 -11.24
CA ALA A 81 32.87 -22.85 -11.11
C ALA A 81 31.41 -22.54 -11.50
N GLY A 82 30.91 -23.16 -12.59
CA GLY A 82 29.52 -23.04 -13.01
C GLY A 82 28.53 -23.61 -11.98
N GLU A 83 28.82 -24.76 -11.43
CA GLU A 83 28.01 -25.41 -10.37
C GLU A 83 27.95 -24.54 -9.09
N ILE A 84 29.08 -23.94 -8.69
CA ILE A 84 29.15 -23.00 -7.55
C ILE A 84 28.31 -21.75 -7.83
N LEU A 85 28.43 -21.17 -9.02
CA LEU A 85 27.65 -19.97 -9.40
C LEU A 85 26.14 -20.25 -9.43
N ILE A 86 25.74 -21.41 -9.96
CA ILE A 86 24.32 -21.80 -9.97
C ILE A 86 23.81 -22.00 -8.54
N THR A 87 24.58 -22.67 -7.69
CA THR A 87 24.21 -22.89 -6.28
C THR A 87 24.10 -21.56 -5.55
N LEU A 88 25.08 -20.65 -5.73
CA LEU A 88 25.05 -19.33 -5.12
C LEU A 88 23.83 -18.51 -5.62
N GLY A 89 23.55 -18.54 -6.93
CA GLY A 89 22.38 -17.92 -7.51
C GLY A 89 21.07 -18.46 -6.94
N LEU A 90 20.97 -19.76 -6.75
CA LEU A 90 19.81 -20.40 -6.13
C LEU A 90 19.64 -19.98 -4.65
N VAL A 91 20.73 -19.93 -3.89
CA VAL A 91 20.71 -19.48 -2.49
C VAL A 91 20.23 -18.03 -2.40
N VAL A 92 20.75 -17.14 -3.25
CA VAL A 92 20.31 -15.74 -3.30
C VAL A 92 18.83 -15.64 -3.67
N LEU A 93 18.38 -16.43 -4.64
CA LEU A 93 16.96 -16.45 -5.05
C LEU A 93 16.06 -16.94 -3.91
N LEU A 94 16.42 -18.00 -3.24
CA LEU A 94 15.68 -18.52 -2.09
C LEU A 94 15.67 -17.53 -0.92
N PHE A 95 16.78 -16.82 -0.70
CA PHE A 95 16.86 -15.76 0.29
C PHE A 95 15.91 -14.60 -0.06
N MET A 96 15.88 -14.17 -1.34
CA MET A 96 14.93 -13.16 -1.80
C MET A 96 13.47 -13.59 -1.60
N VAL A 97 13.14 -14.84 -1.92
CA VAL A 97 11.79 -15.39 -1.67
C VAL A 97 11.48 -15.41 -0.16
N TYR A 98 12.43 -15.79 0.66
CA TYR A 98 12.27 -15.76 2.12
C TYR A 98 11.97 -14.35 2.62
N GLU A 99 12.79 -13.37 2.25
CA GLU A 99 12.62 -11.98 2.68
C GLU A 99 11.32 -11.33 2.19
N LEU A 100 10.82 -11.68 1.00
CA LEU A 100 9.63 -11.07 0.42
C LEU A 100 8.31 -11.75 0.82
N TYR A 101 8.34 -13.06 1.10
CA TYR A 101 7.09 -13.80 1.33
C TYR A 101 6.99 -14.40 2.73
N VAL A 102 8.09 -14.90 3.28
CA VAL A 102 8.04 -15.56 4.59
C VAL A 102 7.99 -14.52 5.70
N THR A 103 8.74 -13.43 5.58
CA THR A 103 8.70 -12.33 6.55
C THR A 103 7.33 -11.65 6.59
N ASP A 104 6.67 -11.47 5.43
CA ASP A 104 5.33 -10.89 5.36
C ASP A 104 4.28 -11.76 6.09
N LEU A 105 4.38 -13.10 5.96
CA LEU A 105 3.47 -14.00 6.65
C LEU A 105 3.62 -13.93 8.19
N PHE A 106 4.85 -13.80 8.69
CA PHE A 106 5.10 -13.61 10.13
C PHE A 106 4.60 -12.24 10.61
N SER A 107 4.82 -11.19 9.84
CA SER A 107 4.32 -9.85 10.19
C SER A 107 2.80 -9.79 10.17
N ALA A 108 2.13 -10.45 9.23
CA ALA A 108 0.67 -10.55 9.21
C ALA A 108 0.12 -11.24 10.48
N GLY A 109 0.81 -12.28 10.98
CA GLY A 109 0.46 -12.93 12.24
C GLY A 109 0.58 -11.98 13.44
N LYS A 110 1.71 -11.27 13.56
CA LYS A 110 1.93 -10.26 14.60
C LYS A 110 0.92 -9.11 14.54
N GLN A 111 0.59 -8.65 13.32
CA GLN A 111 -0.38 -7.59 13.10
C GLN A 111 -1.80 -8.02 13.50
N SER A 112 -2.19 -9.28 13.21
CA SER A 112 -3.47 -9.84 13.66
C SER A 112 -3.55 -9.89 15.17
N GLU A 113 -2.51 -10.39 15.85
CA GLU A 113 -2.45 -10.45 17.30
C GLU A 113 -2.52 -9.04 17.94
N ALA A 114 -1.78 -8.07 17.38
CA ALA A 114 -1.82 -6.68 17.85
C ALA A 114 -3.20 -6.04 17.64
N SER A 115 -3.89 -6.38 16.54
CA SER A 115 -5.25 -5.92 16.26
C SER A 115 -6.26 -6.49 17.27
N ASP A 116 -6.18 -7.79 17.55
CA ASP A 116 -7.08 -8.46 18.51
C ASP A 116 -6.88 -7.90 19.94
N GLN A 117 -5.63 -7.64 20.33
CA GLN A 117 -5.32 -7.01 21.60
C GLN A 117 -5.88 -5.60 21.70
N LEU A 118 -5.69 -4.78 20.65
CA LEU A 118 -6.20 -3.40 20.59
C LEU A 118 -7.73 -3.37 20.67
N ASP A 119 -8.41 -4.24 19.93
CA ASP A 119 -9.87 -4.35 19.96
C ASP A 119 -10.39 -4.80 21.34
N GLY A 120 -9.66 -5.72 22.01
CA GLY A 120 -9.94 -6.12 23.38
C GLY A 120 -9.80 -4.98 24.38
N GLU A 121 -8.77 -4.16 24.26
CA GLU A 121 -8.57 -2.98 25.10
C GLU A 121 -9.64 -1.92 24.87
N TRP A 122 -9.98 -1.61 23.60
CA TRP A 122 -11.03 -0.65 23.27
C TRP A 122 -12.43 -1.08 23.73
N ALA A 123 -12.64 -2.37 23.89
CA ALA A 123 -13.90 -2.88 24.45
C ALA A 123 -14.03 -2.58 25.97
N HIS A 124 -12.91 -2.51 26.69
CA HIS A 124 -12.88 -2.34 28.15
C HIS A 124 -12.57 -0.90 28.58
N ASP A 125 -11.72 -0.21 27.83
CA ASP A 125 -11.29 1.16 28.16
C ASP A 125 -11.32 2.06 26.92
N ARG A 126 -12.18 3.10 26.96
CA ARG A 126 -12.31 4.11 25.93
C ARG A 126 -11.80 5.44 26.44
N THR A 127 -10.48 5.56 26.62
CA THR A 127 -9.85 6.80 26.99
C THR A 127 -9.45 7.62 25.77
N LEU A 128 -9.66 8.94 25.84
CA LEU A 128 -9.25 9.88 24.77
C LEU A 128 -7.74 9.95 24.59
N HIS A 129 -7.00 9.75 25.69
CA HIS A 129 -5.54 9.78 25.70
C HIS A 129 -5.04 8.51 26.39
N PRO A 130 -4.89 7.40 25.65
CA PRO A 130 -4.31 6.18 26.19
C PRO A 130 -2.87 6.42 26.63
N GLU A 131 -2.44 5.76 27.70
CA GLU A 131 -1.02 5.73 28.05
C GLU A 131 -0.25 5.03 26.91
N LEU A 132 0.71 5.73 26.30
CA LEU A 132 1.53 5.18 25.24
C LEU A 132 2.59 4.25 25.83
N ILE A 133 2.54 3.00 25.47
CA ILE A 133 3.48 1.97 25.90
C ILE A 133 4.32 1.55 24.68
N ASP A 134 5.63 1.62 24.83
CA ASP A 134 6.59 1.25 23.81
C ASP A 134 6.28 -0.12 23.19
N GLY A 135 6.20 -0.17 21.85
CA GLY A 135 5.91 -1.39 21.09
C GLY A 135 4.47 -1.87 21.18
N LYS A 136 3.57 -1.13 21.84
CA LYS A 136 2.15 -1.47 21.94
C LYS A 136 1.30 -0.69 20.95
N ALA A 137 0.30 -1.34 20.38
CA ALA A 137 -0.68 -0.69 19.51
C ALA A 137 -1.60 0.24 20.31
N PHE A 138 -1.89 1.43 19.77
CA PHE A 138 -2.80 2.39 20.38
C PHE A 138 -3.80 3.01 19.40
N ALA A 139 -3.57 2.86 18.11
CA ALA A 139 -4.41 3.38 17.03
C ALA A 139 -4.37 2.44 15.81
N ARG A 140 -5.22 2.71 14.84
CA ARG A 140 -5.24 1.99 13.55
C ARG A 140 -5.28 3.00 12.41
N ILE A 141 -4.49 2.75 11.36
CA ILE A 141 -4.51 3.52 10.13
C ILE A 141 -5.32 2.78 9.06
N HIS A 142 -6.15 3.52 8.34
CA HIS A 142 -6.85 3.06 7.13
C HIS A 142 -6.55 4.03 6.00
N ILE A 143 -6.33 3.50 4.79
CA ILE A 143 -6.15 4.32 3.59
C ILE A 143 -7.12 3.79 2.52
N PRO A 144 -8.32 4.41 2.36
CA PRO A 144 -9.37 3.90 1.47
C PRO A 144 -8.92 3.72 0.02
N SER A 145 -8.04 4.59 -0.47
CA SER A 145 -7.49 4.48 -1.84
C SER A 145 -6.62 3.25 -2.08
N PHE A 146 -6.17 2.56 -1.02
CA PHE A 146 -5.45 1.28 -1.12
C PHE A 146 -6.37 0.07 -0.98
N GLY A 147 -7.65 0.30 -0.69
CA GLY A 147 -8.69 -0.70 -0.52
C GLY A 147 -9.44 -0.54 0.79
N VAL A 148 -10.71 -0.95 0.79
CA VAL A 148 -11.58 -0.83 1.98
C VAL A 148 -11.10 -1.66 3.16
N ASP A 149 -10.37 -2.75 2.89
CA ASP A 149 -9.83 -3.65 3.91
C ASP A 149 -8.40 -3.26 4.33
N TYR A 150 -7.82 -2.20 3.72
CA TYR A 150 -6.49 -1.76 4.09
C TYR A 150 -6.51 -1.15 5.48
N ASN A 151 -5.91 -1.83 6.43
CA ASN A 151 -5.74 -1.34 7.80
C ASN A 151 -4.52 -1.95 8.48
N PHE A 152 -3.88 -1.17 9.33
CA PHE A 152 -2.76 -1.60 10.17
C PHE A 152 -2.85 -0.94 11.54
N THR A 153 -2.53 -1.68 12.61
CA THR A 153 -2.36 -1.08 13.93
C THR A 153 -1.08 -0.25 13.98
N ILE A 154 -1.15 0.90 14.65
CA ILE A 154 0.00 1.79 14.87
C ILE A 154 0.57 1.49 16.24
N GLN A 155 1.86 1.13 16.26
CA GLN A 155 2.62 0.85 17.47
C GLN A 155 3.24 2.15 18.03
N GLU A 156 3.46 2.26 19.34
CA GLU A 156 4.31 3.32 19.88
C GLU A 156 5.77 2.97 19.68
N GLY A 157 6.52 3.86 19.02
CA GLY A 157 7.94 3.69 18.71
C GLY A 157 8.20 3.28 17.25
N THR A 158 9.45 3.53 16.80
CA THR A 158 9.91 3.27 15.44
C THR A 158 11.16 2.39 15.41
N ASP A 159 11.39 1.64 16.49
CA ASP A 159 12.44 0.62 16.51
C ASP A 159 12.05 -0.60 15.65
N GLU A 160 13.04 -1.48 15.43
CA GLU A 160 12.85 -2.67 14.59
C GLU A 160 11.69 -3.55 15.06
N ALA A 161 11.55 -3.73 16.39
CA ALA A 161 10.53 -4.61 16.95
C ALA A 161 9.11 -4.04 16.73
N ALA A 162 8.92 -2.74 16.91
CA ALA A 162 7.65 -2.07 16.63
C ALA A 162 7.31 -2.13 15.13
N LEU A 163 8.29 -1.79 14.27
CA LEU A 163 8.09 -1.78 12.82
C LEU A 163 7.90 -3.19 12.19
N GLU A 164 8.34 -4.25 12.86
CA GLU A 164 8.03 -5.62 12.44
C GLU A 164 6.55 -6.00 12.63
N VAL A 165 5.85 -5.33 13.55
CA VAL A 165 4.42 -5.54 13.79
C VAL A 165 3.61 -4.72 12.79
N GLY A 166 3.93 -3.44 12.62
CA GLY A 166 3.19 -2.52 11.75
C GLY A 166 3.79 -1.12 11.72
N PRO A 167 3.03 -0.12 11.26
CA PRO A 167 3.44 1.28 11.36
C PRO A 167 3.76 1.69 12.79
N GLY A 168 4.79 2.50 12.96
CA GLY A 168 5.26 2.97 14.27
C GLY A 168 5.18 4.49 14.42
N HIS A 169 4.65 4.96 15.53
CA HIS A 169 4.59 6.38 15.88
C HIS A 169 5.97 6.89 16.33
N TYR A 170 6.37 8.02 15.80
CA TYR A 170 7.59 8.70 16.27
C TYR A 170 7.35 9.27 17.67
N LYS A 171 8.04 8.73 18.66
CA LYS A 171 7.92 9.15 20.07
C LYS A 171 8.11 10.65 20.23
N GLY A 172 7.23 11.27 21.00
CA GLY A 172 7.27 12.69 21.28
C GLY A 172 6.69 13.60 20.19
N THR A 173 6.20 13.03 19.07
CA THR A 173 5.36 13.76 18.12
C THR A 173 3.91 13.84 18.64
N SER A 174 3.05 14.64 18.00
CA SER A 174 1.66 14.82 18.45
C SER A 174 0.85 13.54 18.33
N LEU A 175 -0.25 13.44 19.10
CA LEU A 175 -1.24 12.37 18.95
C LEU A 175 -2.26 12.72 17.86
N PRO A 176 -3.04 11.73 17.36
CA PRO A 176 -4.07 11.97 16.37
C PRO A 176 -5.04 13.08 16.79
N GLY A 177 -5.27 14.04 15.91
CA GLY A 177 -6.17 15.16 16.15
C GLY A 177 -5.57 16.35 16.90
N GLU A 178 -4.41 16.20 17.52
CA GLU A 178 -3.76 17.31 18.23
C GLU A 178 -3.07 18.31 17.28
N PRO A 179 -2.95 19.58 17.69
CA PRO A 179 -2.05 20.52 17.04
C PRO A 179 -0.61 20.00 17.02
N GLY A 180 0.06 20.18 15.91
CA GLY A 180 1.39 19.67 15.63
C GLY A 180 1.35 18.54 14.61
N ASN A 181 2.33 17.66 14.62
CA ASN A 181 2.53 16.64 13.61
C ASN A 181 2.46 15.24 14.23
N PHE A 182 1.44 14.47 13.93
CA PHE A 182 1.36 13.05 14.24
C PHE A 182 2.18 12.29 13.20
N ALA A 183 3.38 11.84 13.55
CA ALA A 183 4.30 11.24 12.60
C ALA A 183 4.38 9.72 12.77
N VAL A 184 4.30 9.00 11.65
CA VAL A 184 4.25 7.54 11.60
C VAL A 184 5.22 7.00 10.55
N ALA A 185 6.09 6.06 10.95
CA ALA A 185 6.97 5.33 10.04
C ALA A 185 6.37 3.97 9.66
N GLY A 186 6.73 3.45 8.49
CA GLY A 186 6.38 2.10 8.10
C GLY A 186 7.30 1.55 7.03
N HIS A 187 7.45 0.23 6.98
CA HIS A 187 8.22 -0.46 5.96
C HIS A 187 7.60 -0.26 4.57
N ARG A 188 8.46 -0.12 3.57
CA ARG A 188 8.04 -0.08 2.17
C ARG A 188 8.10 -1.45 1.50
N VAL A 189 8.96 -2.33 1.98
CA VAL A 189 9.19 -3.67 1.43
C VAL A 189 9.42 -4.65 2.56
N GLY A 190 8.85 -5.85 2.47
CA GLY A 190 8.91 -6.88 3.50
C GLY A 190 8.19 -6.48 4.80
N LYS A 191 8.07 -7.42 5.73
CA LYS A 191 7.46 -7.19 7.06
C LYS A 191 6.04 -6.59 6.96
N GLY A 192 5.21 -7.15 6.05
CA GLY A 192 3.85 -6.66 5.77
C GLY A 192 3.79 -5.39 4.92
N ALA A 193 4.92 -4.73 4.67
CA ALA A 193 5.08 -3.56 3.80
C ALA A 193 3.92 -2.54 3.88
N PRO A 194 3.53 -2.05 5.08
CA PRO A 194 2.33 -1.22 5.23
C PRO A 194 2.37 0.05 4.38
N PHE A 195 3.55 0.55 4.05
CA PHE A 195 3.72 1.78 3.28
C PHE A 195 4.33 1.55 1.89
N ASN A 196 4.05 0.36 1.29
CA ASN A 196 4.52 0.01 -0.05
C ASN A 196 4.01 1.00 -1.11
N ASP A 197 2.74 1.37 -1.02
CA ASP A 197 1.99 2.10 -2.04
C ASP A 197 1.82 3.59 -1.74
N LEU A 198 2.56 4.17 -0.78
CA LEU A 198 2.44 5.60 -0.43
C LEU A 198 2.69 6.54 -1.61
N ASP A 199 3.46 6.12 -2.60
CA ASP A 199 3.68 6.89 -3.83
C ASP A 199 2.49 6.92 -4.79
N ASN A 200 1.47 6.09 -4.58
CA ASN A 200 0.21 6.12 -5.31
C ASN A 200 -0.79 7.14 -4.76
N LEU A 201 -0.56 7.65 -3.53
CA LEU A 201 -1.41 8.71 -2.97
C LEU A 201 -1.35 9.97 -3.82
N SER A 202 -2.48 10.63 -3.95
CA SER A 202 -2.64 11.93 -4.59
C SER A 202 -3.11 12.97 -3.57
N SER A 203 -2.93 14.25 -3.90
CA SER A 203 -3.48 15.33 -3.07
C SER A 203 -4.97 15.14 -2.86
N CYS A 204 -5.42 15.39 -1.64
CA CYS A 204 -6.78 15.20 -1.15
C CYS A 204 -7.21 13.76 -0.91
N ASP A 205 -6.37 12.74 -1.17
CA ASP A 205 -6.65 11.38 -0.73
C ASP A 205 -6.77 11.33 0.78
N GLN A 206 -7.72 10.51 1.25
CA GLN A 206 -8.03 10.43 2.67
C GLN A 206 -7.18 9.36 3.36
N ILE A 207 -6.75 9.69 4.56
CA ILE A 207 -6.09 8.78 5.50
C ILE A 207 -6.88 8.88 6.80
N VAL A 208 -7.40 7.76 7.28
CA VAL A 208 -8.22 7.70 8.49
C VAL A 208 -7.40 7.09 9.61
N ILE A 209 -7.29 7.81 10.72
CA ILE A 209 -6.71 7.29 11.95
C ILE A 209 -7.86 6.99 12.91
N GLU A 210 -7.98 5.73 13.27
CA GLU A 210 -8.96 5.22 14.21
C GLU A 210 -8.33 5.08 15.61
N THR A 211 -8.98 5.64 16.60
CA THR A 211 -8.65 5.49 18.04
C THR A 211 -9.77 4.79 18.78
N SER A 212 -9.65 4.64 20.08
CA SER A 212 -10.72 4.05 20.93
C SER A 212 -12.03 4.82 20.86
N THR A 213 -12.00 6.15 20.63
CA THR A 213 -13.15 7.06 20.70
C THR A 213 -13.55 7.70 19.39
N ASP A 214 -12.62 7.94 18.49
CA ASP A 214 -12.80 8.80 17.33
C ASP A 214 -12.14 8.22 16.07
N PHE A 215 -12.64 8.69 14.92
CA PHE A 215 -11.97 8.63 13.63
C PHE A 215 -11.49 10.03 13.26
N TYR A 216 -10.21 10.16 12.97
CA TYR A 216 -9.57 11.39 12.49
C TYR A 216 -9.30 11.27 11.00
N ILE A 217 -9.95 12.10 10.19
CA ILE A 217 -9.84 12.10 8.74
C ILE A 217 -8.82 13.16 8.32
N TYR A 218 -7.68 12.70 7.88
CA TYR A 218 -6.65 13.52 7.28
C TYR A 218 -6.76 13.47 5.77
N LYS A 219 -6.43 14.56 5.08
CA LYS A 219 -6.31 14.60 3.63
C LYS A 219 -4.91 15.04 3.23
N VAL A 220 -4.35 14.36 2.23
CA VAL A 220 -3.03 14.67 1.70
C VAL A 220 -3.01 16.12 1.20
N LEU A 221 -1.99 16.88 1.63
CA LEU A 221 -1.78 18.26 1.21
C LEU A 221 -1.50 18.38 -0.29
N PRO A 222 -1.63 19.57 -0.88
CA PRO A 222 -1.18 19.84 -2.24
C PRO A 222 0.28 19.45 -2.44
N TYR A 223 0.60 18.91 -3.61
CA TYR A 223 1.98 18.72 -4.01
C TYR A 223 2.62 20.05 -4.39
N ASP A 224 3.94 20.11 -4.43
CA ASP A 224 4.68 21.34 -4.69
C ASP A 224 4.28 22.01 -6.02
N ASP A 225 4.11 21.22 -7.06
CA ASP A 225 3.67 21.65 -8.40
C ASP A 225 2.19 22.05 -8.48
N GLU A 226 1.39 21.73 -7.46
CA GLU A 226 -0.04 22.06 -7.37
C GLU A 226 -0.31 23.31 -6.54
N VAL A 227 0.67 23.85 -5.82
CA VAL A 227 0.51 24.95 -4.88
C VAL A 227 0.07 26.24 -5.59
N GLU A 228 0.67 26.50 -6.76
CA GLU A 228 0.27 27.65 -7.58
C GLU A 228 -1.15 27.45 -8.11
N ASN A 229 -2.01 28.44 -7.86
CA ASN A 229 -3.43 28.42 -8.26
C ASN A 229 -4.26 27.27 -7.66
N TRP A 230 -3.82 26.67 -6.53
CA TRP A 230 -4.53 25.56 -5.87
C TRP A 230 -6.05 25.77 -5.79
N ALA A 231 -6.49 26.93 -5.25
CA ALA A 231 -7.92 27.23 -5.06
C ALA A 231 -8.72 27.30 -6.37
N GLY A 232 -8.07 27.65 -7.48
CA GLY A 232 -8.69 27.76 -8.81
C GLY A 232 -8.60 26.49 -9.64
N THR A 233 -7.87 25.48 -9.17
CA THR A 233 -7.61 24.23 -9.88
C THR A 233 -8.10 23.02 -9.06
N LYS A 234 -7.22 22.16 -8.64
CA LYS A 234 -7.53 20.93 -7.90
C LYS A 234 -8.19 21.19 -6.54
N GLY A 235 -7.86 22.29 -5.88
CA GLY A 235 -8.49 22.71 -4.62
C GLY A 235 -9.98 23.06 -4.73
N ALA A 236 -10.50 23.30 -5.94
CA ALA A 236 -11.92 23.48 -6.20
C ALA A 236 -12.71 22.16 -6.26
N ASP A 237 -12.03 21.02 -6.34
CA ASP A 237 -12.66 19.69 -6.33
C ASP A 237 -13.33 19.45 -4.95
N PRO A 238 -14.59 19.00 -4.89
CA PRO A 238 -15.27 18.63 -3.65
C PRO A 238 -14.46 17.65 -2.78
N LYS A 239 -13.68 16.73 -3.38
CA LYS A 239 -12.77 15.82 -2.68
C LYS A 239 -11.74 16.61 -1.84
N CYS A 240 -11.30 17.77 -2.30
CA CYS A 240 -10.29 18.61 -1.65
C CYS A 240 -10.87 19.56 -0.58
N LYS A 241 -12.17 19.47 -0.28
CA LYS A 241 -12.79 20.29 0.76
C LYS A 241 -12.03 20.16 2.09
N GLY A 242 -11.64 21.30 2.65
CA GLY A 242 -10.88 21.38 3.90
C GLY A 242 -9.36 21.33 3.73
N VAL A 243 -8.85 21.14 2.52
CA VAL A 243 -7.42 21.16 2.22
C VAL A 243 -6.99 22.51 1.67
N SER A 244 -5.94 23.09 2.24
CA SER A 244 -5.30 24.32 1.77
C SER A 244 -3.79 24.11 1.64
N THR A 245 -3.10 25.06 1.03
CA THR A 245 -1.64 25.01 0.87
C THR A 245 -0.86 25.22 2.17
N LEU A 246 -1.52 25.58 3.28
CA LEU A 246 -0.93 25.98 4.56
C LEU A 246 0.06 27.18 4.46
N ARG A 247 0.36 27.69 3.27
CA ARG A 247 1.23 28.83 3.09
C ARG A 247 0.51 30.10 3.51
N ASP A 248 1.23 31.01 4.17
CA ASP A 248 0.73 32.34 4.49
C ASP A 248 0.88 33.24 3.24
N PRO A 249 -0.21 33.67 2.61
CA PRO A 249 -0.15 34.52 1.41
C PRO A 249 0.40 35.93 1.72
N ASN A 250 0.50 36.32 2.99
CA ASN A 250 1.01 37.62 3.41
C ASN A 250 2.49 37.59 3.79
N ALA A 251 3.08 36.41 3.90
CA ALA A 251 4.51 36.23 4.17
C ALA A 251 5.29 36.10 2.86
N GLU A 252 6.36 36.88 2.69
CA GLU A 252 7.20 36.88 1.49
C GLU A 252 7.76 35.46 1.16
N ASP A 253 8.11 34.69 2.20
CA ASP A 253 8.61 33.33 2.09
C ASP A 253 7.51 32.24 2.16
N GLY A 254 6.23 32.64 2.30
CA GLY A 254 5.10 31.71 2.49
C GLY A 254 4.90 31.23 3.92
N GLY A 255 5.64 31.77 4.88
CA GLY A 255 5.45 31.55 6.32
C GLY A 255 5.95 30.20 6.85
N ALA A 256 5.51 29.84 8.04
CA ALA A 256 6.01 28.68 8.78
C ALA A 256 5.89 27.36 7.99
N TYR A 257 4.84 27.17 7.23
CA TYR A 257 4.57 25.95 6.45
C TYR A 257 4.99 26.06 4.97
N SER A 258 5.86 27.01 4.63
CA SER A 258 6.28 27.27 3.23
C SER A 258 6.91 26.06 2.53
N GLU A 259 7.51 25.14 3.29
CA GLU A 259 8.16 23.93 2.80
C GLU A 259 7.33 22.65 2.98
N THR A 260 6.08 22.77 3.48
CA THR A 260 5.23 21.62 3.81
C THR A 260 4.29 21.32 2.65
N PHE A 261 4.55 20.23 1.95
CA PHE A 261 3.80 19.75 0.79
C PHE A 261 3.27 18.33 1.03
N GLY A 262 2.28 17.93 0.26
CA GLY A 262 1.67 16.60 0.34
C GLY A 262 2.65 15.45 0.07
N ARG A 263 3.66 15.69 -0.78
CA ARG A 263 4.71 14.71 -1.07
C ARG A 263 6.08 15.38 -1.13
N LYS A 264 7.06 14.75 -0.47
CA LYS A 264 8.45 15.16 -0.55
C LYS A 264 9.37 13.95 -0.43
N VAL A 265 10.51 13.99 -1.12
CA VAL A 265 11.57 13.00 -0.95
C VAL A 265 12.75 13.70 -0.27
N VAL A 266 13.24 13.11 0.82
CA VAL A 266 14.28 13.71 1.65
C VAL A 266 15.38 12.70 1.99
N LEU A 267 16.53 13.18 2.42
CA LEU A 267 17.57 12.32 2.98
C LEU A 267 17.20 11.85 4.40
N PRO A 268 17.64 10.67 4.84
CA PRO A 268 17.40 10.18 6.19
C PRO A 268 17.87 11.14 7.30
N SER A 269 18.86 11.98 7.01
CA SER A 269 19.38 12.98 7.96
C SER A 269 18.45 14.19 8.17
N GLN A 270 17.43 14.37 7.32
CA GLN A 270 16.45 15.46 7.44
C GLN A 270 15.32 15.09 8.41
N GLY A 271 15.65 14.82 9.67
CA GLY A 271 14.71 14.45 10.72
C GLY A 271 13.64 15.49 11.02
N THR A 272 13.85 16.74 10.62
CA THR A 272 12.88 17.84 10.77
C THR A 272 11.57 17.64 10.00
N ALA A 273 11.49 16.66 9.10
CA ALA A 273 10.25 16.29 8.42
C ALA A 273 9.12 15.87 9.39
N VAL A 274 9.48 15.36 10.59
CA VAL A 274 8.52 14.94 11.62
C VAL A 274 8.31 15.96 12.74
N ASN A 275 8.97 17.12 12.67
CA ASN A 275 8.77 18.21 13.64
C ASN A 275 7.31 18.71 13.63
N PRO A 276 6.86 19.37 14.70
CA PRO A 276 5.52 19.96 14.79
C PRO A 276 5.15 20.86 13.60
N VAL A 277 6.13 21.63 13.10
CA VAL A 277 6.10 22.31 11.81
C VAL A 277 7.14 21.63 10.93
N PRO A 278 6.73 20.82 9.94
CA PRO A 278 7.67 20.06 9.12
C PRO A 278 8.72 20.95 8.44
N TYR A 279 9.97 20.49 8.46
CA TYR A 279 11.16 21.16 7.88
C TYR A 279 11.59 22.47 8.57
N LYS A 280 10.99 22.80 9.71
CA LYS A 280 11.36 23.93 10.57
C LYS A 280 11.78 23.46 11.96
N ASP A 281 12.34 24.35 12.76
CA ASP A 281 12.67 24.05 14.16
C ASP A 281 11.39 23.75 14.97
N ALA A 282 11.52 22.92 16.00
CA ALA A 282 10.37 22.43 16.76
C ALA A 282 9.57 23.55 17.47
N ASP A 283 10.19 24.68 17.75
CA ASP A 283 9.64 25.85 18.42
C ASP A 283 9.21 26.99 17.46
N THR A 284 9.20 26.71 16.13
CA THR A 284 8.83 27.70 15.10
C THR A 284 7.47 28.36 15.38
N LEU A 285 6.48 27.57 15.86
CA LEU A 285 5.16 28.06 16.22
C LEU A 285 4.74 27.53 17.61
N PRO A 286 4.06 28.35 18.44
CA PRO A 286 3.39 27.87 19.64
C PRO A 286 2.40 26.75 19.30
N LYS A 287 2.25 25.73 20.17
CA LYS A 287 1.38 24.56 19.94
C LYS A 287 -0.05 24.96 19.48
N ALA A 288 -0.63 26.00 20.08
CA ALA A 288 -1.98 26.44 19.74
C ALA A 288 -2.13 27.05 18.32
N GLN A 289 -1.01 27.37 17.65
CA GLN A 289 -0.99 27.90 16.28
C GLN A 289 -0.54 26.84 15.25
N GLN A 290 -0.16 25.66 15.71
CA GLN A 290 0.24 24.57 14.84
C GLN A 290 -0.99 23.95 14.18
N ALA A 291 -0.87 23.61 12.88
CA ALA A 291 -1.86 22.80 12.18
C ALA A 291 -1.82 21.38 12.71
N ALA A 292 -2.97 20.73 12.79
CA ALA A 292 -3.02 19.28 13.10
C ALA A 292 -2.65 18.49 11.83
N LEU A 293 -1.43 17.97 11.79
CA LEU A 293 -0.86 17.24 10.66
C LEU A 293 -0.69 15.76 10.95
N LEU A 294 -0.70 14.97 9.87
CA LEU A 294 -0.23 13.59 9.84
C LEU A 294 0.91 13.48 8.84
N THR A 295 2.05 12.96 9.25
CA THR A 295 3.18 12.68 8.37
C THR A 295 3.47 11.18 8.34
N LEU A 296 3.40 10.57 7.15
CA LEU A 296 3.80 9.19 6.91
C LEU A 296 5.20 9.17 6.28
N THR A 297 6.07 8.30 6.80
CA THR A 297 7.45 8.16 6.32
C THR A 297 7.77 6.73 5.94
N THR A 298 8.42 6.54 4.80
CA THR A 298 8.91 5.23 4.36
C THR A 298 10.21 5.34 3.58
N CYS A 299 10.86 4.21 3.32
CA CYS A 299 12.08 4.16 2.51
C CYS A 299 11.81 4.54 1.05
N HIS A 300 12.79 5.17 0.39
CA HIS A 300 12.74 5.53 -1.03
C HIS A 300 14.12 5.41 -1.70
N PRO A 301 14.18 5.03 -3.00
CA PRO A 301 13.11 4.34 -3.75
C PRO A 301 12.83 2.94 -3.17
N GLN A 302 11.81 2.26 -3.71
CA GLN A 302 11.51 0.88 -3.32
C GLN A 302 12.77 0.00 -3.42
N PHE A 303 12.97 -0.89 -2.45
CA PHE A 303 14.20 -1.71 -2.27
C PHE A 303 15.49 -0.92 -1.95
N SER A 304 15.36 0.35 -1.57
CA SER A 304 16.49 1.20 -1.17
C SER A 304 16.16 2.01 0.07
N ALA A 305 17.14 2.23 0.93
CA ALA A 305 17.03 3.08 2.13
C ALA A 305 17.79 4.41 1.98
N ARG A 306 18.15 4.82 0.74
CA ARG A 306 18.95 6.02 0.50
C ARG A 306 18.21 7.30 0.87
N GLU A 307 16.91 7.31 0.66
CA GLU A 307 16.03 8.46 0.86
C GLU A 307 14.80 8.04 1.67
N ARG A 308 13.98 9.02 2.02
CA ARG A 308 12.67 8.82 2.63
C ARG A 308 11.61 9.50 1.77
N LEU A 309 10.55 8.75 1.46
CA LEU A 309 9.31 9.31 0.95
C LEU A 309 8.49 9.80 2.14
N ILE A 310 8.09 11.05 2.08
CA ILE A 310 7.27 11.74 3.07
C ILE A 310 5.93 12.08 2.45
N ILE A 311 4.85 11.67 3.10
CA ILE A 311 3.48 12.10 2.77
C ILE A 311 2.97 12.91 3.95
N THR A 312 2.60 14.16 3.71
CA THR A 312 2.03 15.04 4.74
C THR A 312 0.57 15.34 4.42
N SER A 313 -0.26 15.23 5.44
CA SER A 313 -1.71 15.40 5.36
C SER A 313 -2.18 16.32 6.48
N VAL A 314 -3.30 17.01 6.29
CA VAL A 314 -3.93 17.89 7.28
C VAL A 314 -5.23 17.30 7.78
N LEU A 315 -5.51 17.44 9.07
CA LEU A 315 -6.78 17.05 9.68
C LEU A 315 -7.91 17.88 9.07
N THR A 316 -8.91 17.23 8.51
CA THR A 316 -10.08 17.89 7.92
C THR A 316 -11.37 17.61 8.69
N GLN A 317 -11.42 16.49 9.40
CA GLN A 317 -12.61 16.10 10.17
C GLN A 317 -12.25 15.15 11.30
N GLN A 318 -12.97 15.27 12.43
CA GLN A 318 -13.00 14.30 13.52
C GLN A 318 -14.43 13.78 13.64
N VAL A 319 -14.61 12.47 13.70
CA VAL A 319 -15.91 11.81 13.81
C VAL A 319 -15.88 10.89 15.02
N PRO A 320 -16.62 11.21 16.10
CA PRO A 320 -16.77 10.31 17.23
C PRO A 320 -17.35 8.96 16.82
N LYS A 321 -16.81 7.87 17.35
CA LYS A 321 -17.28 6.50 17.04
C LYS A 321 -18.76 6.26 17.34
N ASN A 322 -19.32 6.97 18.32
CA ASN A 322 -20.75 6.88 18.64
C ASN A 322 -21.67 7.50 17.57
N GLN A 323 -21.13 8.22 16.58
CA GLN A 323 -21.89 8.80 15.47
C GLN A 323 -21.90 7.93 14.22
N VAL A 324 -21.18 6.82 14.22
CA VAL A 324 -21.10 5.86 13.11
C VAL A 324 -21.35 4.44 13.64
N LYS A 325 -21.91 3.58 12.79
CA LYS A 325 -22.18 2.18 13.14
C LYS A 325 -20.91 1.34 13.09
N ASP A 326 -20.15 1.54 12.01
CA ASP A 326 -18.93 0.82 11.69
C ASP A 326 -18.07 1.65 10.70
N TYR A 327 -16.96 1.11 10.28
CA TYR A 327 -16.06 1.76 9.31
C TYR A 327 -16.73 1.94 7.94
N GLY A 328 -17.60 1.03 7.49
CA GLY A 328 -18.34 1.18 6.21
C GLY A 328 -19.32 2.35 6.24
N ASP A 329 -20.03 2.57 7.38
CA ASP A 329 -20.88 3.76 7.57
C ASP A 329 -20.04 5.05 7.58
N LEU A 330 -18.83 5.02 8.15
CA LEU A 330 -17.89 6.13 8.06
C LEU A 330 -17.51 6.44 6.61
N LEU A 331 -17.09 5.42 5.83
CA LEU A 331 -16.70 5.60 4.43
C LEU A 331 -17.83 6.24 3.61
N SER A 332 -19.07 5.80 3.81
CA SER A 332 -20.25 6.42 3.16
C SER A 332 -20.40 7.89 3.53
N LYS A 333 -20.15 8.28 4.78
CA LYS A 333 -20.26 9.67 5.26
C LYS A 333 -19.15 10.57 4.75
N ILE A 334 -17.96 10.04 4.55
CA ILE A 334 -16.80 10.81 4.05
C ILE A 334 -16.64 10.75 2.52
N GLY A 335 -17.51 10.01 1.82
CA GLY A 335 -17.54 9.94 0.36
C GLY A 335 -16.50 9.01 -0.26
N GLU A 336 -16.13 7.94 0.47
CA GLU A 336 -15.15 6.91 0.03
C GLU A 336 -15.81 5.51 -0.13
N ALA A 337 -17.15 5.41 -0.12
CA ALA A 337 -17.91 4.18 -0.30
C ALA A 337 -18.23 3.90 -1.77
#